data_f7634e2048d7922eb6952b25bf8e9318
#
_entry.id   f7634e2048d7922eb6952b25bf8e9318
#
_cell.length_a   1.000
_cell.length_b   1.000
_cell.length_c   1.000
_cell.angle_alpha   90.00
_cell.angle_beta   90.00
_cell.angle_gamma   90.00
#
_symmetry.space_group_name_H-M   'P 1'
#
loop_
_entity.id
_entity.type
_entity.pdbx_description
1 polymer ?
#
loop_
_entity_poly.entity_id
_entity_poly.type
_entity_poly.pdbx_seq_one_letter_code
_entity_poly.pdbx_strand_id
1 'polypeptide(L)'
;MELKSIPQSRYRYWAKKSPVPEWTADIDYETLGPLTFRSVGAYSETAFFHKATKSLVVTDCVCSVTKDPPKIIQEDPRALLYHARDSIDDIVVDDLPTRRKGWRRMVQFGLVFFPAQIDVVPFGKAIRESTTIDPSMKVLGEGAIPSGKLYPWTWHDGDADVANFEAISQNGKLFCPPILTKLILDRESPRTLEWVDRIVRRFDFTHVIPGHLNNYVKVEKREFEKAFDPLRSNPKEKKLYPQRVLAEDLALLQEASDLLTQLGVVAPSGVCDLEPARQVGRFSSIAPK
;
A
#
# COMPACT_ATOMS: atom_id res chain seq x y z
N MET A 1 17.41 20.29 11.32
CA MET A 1 18.02 19.74 10.09
C MET A 1 17.01 19.96 8.97
N GLU A 2 17.18 21.05 8.22
CA GLU A 2 16.28 21.37 7.11
C GLU A 2 16.48 20.34 6.00
N LEU A 3 15.46 19.52 5.74
CA LEU A 3 15.39 18.71 4.52
C LEU A 3 15.28 19.68 3.34
N LYS A 4 16.40 19.92 2.66
CA LYS A 4 16.41 20.68 1.41
C LYS A 4 15.50 19.95 0.42
N SER A 5 14.36 20.52 0.13
CA SER A 5 13.44 20.07 -0.90
C SER A 5 14.22 19.84 -2.20
N ILE A 6 13.95 18.73 -2.87
CA ILE A 6 14.50 18.49 -4.23
C ILE A 6 14.09 19.69 -5.09
N PRO A 7 15.04 20.38 -5.70
CA PRO A 7 14.72 21.62 -6.42
C PRO A 7 13.67 21.35 -7.50
N GLN A 8 12.58 22.09 -7.50
CA GLN A 8 11.54 22.06 -8.56
C GLN A 8 12.15 22.29 -9.97
N SER A 9 13.36 22.83 -10.04
CA SER A 9 14.12 22.99 -11.28
C SER A 9 14.42 21.66 -11.99
N ARG A 10 14.58 20.53 -11.29
CA ARG A 10 14.77 19.22 -11.95
C ARG A 10 13.52 18.75 -12.68
N TYR A 11 12.34 18.96 -12.13
CA TYR A 11 11.08 18.65 -12.82
C TYR A 11 10.80 19.56 -14.01
N ARG A 12 11.24 20.84 -13.95
CA ARG A 12 11.11 21.78 -15.08
C ARG A 12 12.05 21.45 -16.22
N TYR A 13 13.17 20.81 -15.98
CA TYR A 13 14.16 20.49 -17.01
C TYR A 13 13.64 19.45 -18.01
N TRP A 14 12.87 18.47 -17.55
CA TRP A 14 12.23 17.45 -18.40
C TRP A 14 11.09 18.00 -19.24
N ALA A 15 10.45 19.08 -18.81
CA ALA A 15 9.23 19.61 -19.44
C ALA A 15 9.46 20.55 -20.63
N LYS A 16 10.66 21.11 -20.82
CA LYS A 16 10.84 22.23 -21.78
C LYS A 16 11.87 22.07 -22.89
N LYS A 17 12.80 21.13 -22.85
CA LYS A 17 13.89 21.06 -23.84
C LYS A 17 14.43 19.66 -24.17
N SER A 18 13.93 18.60 -23.59
CA SER A 18 14.39 17.25 -23.95
C SER A 18 13.58 16.70 -25.12
N PRO A 19 14.23 16.05 -26.09
CA PRO A 19 13.49 15.27 -27.07
C PRO A 19 12.58 14.26 -26.33
N VAL A 20 11.43 13.99 -26.93
CA VAL A 20 10.51 12.97 -26.39
C VAL A 20 11.30 11.68 -26.22
N PRO A 21 11.36 11.09 -25.02
CA PRO A 21 12.14 9.88 -24.82
C PRO A 21 11.69 8.76 -25.77
N GLU A 22 12.62 8.01 -26.33
CA GLU A 22 12.34 6.96 -27.31
C GLU A 22 11.34 5.91 -26.78
N TRP A 23 11.39 5.62 -25.47
CA TRP A 23 10.45 4.68 -24.84
C TRP A 23 8.99 5.09 -24.91
N THR A 24 8.68 6.36 -25.20
CA THR A 24 7.27 6.82 -25.33
C THR A 24 6.59 6.29 -26.60
N ALA A 25 7.34 5.71 -27.53
CA ALA A 25 6.76 4.96 -28.64
C ALA A 25 5.95 3.75 -28.13
N ASP A 26 6.46 3.08 -27.09
CA ASP A 26 5.91 1.85 -26.55
C ASP A 26 5.09 2.03 -25.27
N ILE A 27 5.37 3.09 -24.51
CA ILE A 27 4.81 3.33 -23.18
C ILE A 27 4.19 4.72 -23.11
N ASP A 28 2.91 4.78 -22.77
CA ASP A 28 2.23 6.00 -22.33
C ASP A 28 2.21 6.09 -20.82
N TYR A 29 1.94 7.27 -20.27
CA TYR A 29 1.89 7.45 -18.81
C TYR A 29 0.91 8.52 -18.37
N GLU A 30 0.47 8.41 -17.12
CA GLU A 30 -0.32 9.41 -16.37
C GLU A 30 0.24 9.57 -14.97
N THR A 31 0.46 10.81 -14.54
CA THR A 31 0.99 11.11 -13.22
C THR A 31 -0.08 11.74 -12.33
N LEU A 32 -0.20 11.19 -11.12
CA LEU A 32 -0.90 11.79 -9.99
C LEU A 32 0.10 12.60 -9.16
N GLY A 33 -0.26 13.78 -8.78
CA GLY A 33 0.51 14.57 -7.83
C GLY A 33 1.34 15.69 -8.45
N PRO A 34 2.26 16.26 -7.67
CA PRO A 34 2.47 15.93 -6.26
C PRO A 34 1.24 16.22 -5.39
N LEU A 35 0.87 15.27 -4.54
CA LEU A 35 -0.06 15.49 -3.42
C LEU A 35 0.79 15.98 -2.25
N THR A 36 0.54 17.18 -1.77
CA THR A 36 1.47 17.84 -0.86
C THR A 36 1.10 17.59 0.60
N PHE A 37 2.06 17.13 1.36
CA PHE A 37 2.01 17.13 2.82
C PHE A 37 2.68 18.40 3.33
N ARG A 38 2.03 19.12 4.24
CA ARG A 38 2.48 20.45 4.68
C ARG A 38 3.93 20.48 5.18
N SER A 39 4.37 19.47 5.91
CA SER A 39 5.69 19.46 6.57
C SER A 39 6.60 18.29 6.20
N VAL A 40 6.10 17.23 5.59
CA VAL A 40 6.88 15.98 5.39
C VAL A 40 7.15 15.61 3.94
N GLY A 41 6.81 16.48 2.99
CA GLY A 41 7.10 16.25 1.58
C GLY A 41 5.87 16.13 0.70
N ALA A 42 5.95 15.28 -0.32
CA ALA A 42 4.86 15.08 -1.28
C ALA A 42 4.82 13.63 -1.76
N TYR A 43 3.62 13.17 -2.10
CA TYR A 43 3.40 11.89 -2.75
C TYR A 43 3.14 12.09 -4.25
N SER A 44 3.70 11.22 -5.06
CA SER A 44 3.40 11.16 -6.50
C SER A 44 3.32 9.71 -6.93
N GLU A 45 2.38 9.41 -7.80
CA GLU A 45 2.19 8.12 -8.44
C GLU A 45 2.22 8.31 -9.95
N THR A 46 2.92 7.43 -10.67
CA THR A 46 2.89 7.43 -12.14
C THR A 46 2.47 6.07 -12.64
N ALA A 47 1.35 6.04 -13.35
CA ALA A 47 0.90 4.84 -14.05
C ALA A 47 1.52 4.82 -15.44
N PHE A 48 2.19 3.74 -15.81
CA PHE A 48 2.76 3.49 -17.13
C PHE A 48 1.92 2.46 -17.87
N PHE A 49 1.55 2.77 -19.10
CA PHE A 49 0.79 1.86 -19.97
C PHE A 49 1.69 1.33 -21.09
N HIS A 50 2.04 0.05 -21.01
CA HIS A 50 2.77 -0.64 -22.07
C HIS A 50 1.81 -1.10 -23.16
N LYS A 51 1.90 -0.49 -24.35
CA LYS A 51 0.92 -0.62 -25.43
C LYS A 51 0.85 -2.04 -26.00
N ALA A 52 2.01 -2.66 -26.22
CA ALA A 52 2.07 -3.98 -26.87
C ALA A 52 1.45 -5.09 -26.00
N THR A 53 1.62 -5.07 -24.67
CA THR A 53 1.07 -6.09 -23.77
C THR A 53 -0.25 -5.66 -23.12
N LYS A 54 -0.72 -4.43 -23.40
CA LYS A 54 -1.89 -3.84 -22.74
C LYS A 54 -1.81 -3.91 -21.20
N SER A 55 -0.62 -3.68 -20.65
CA SER A 55 -0.36 -3.75 -19.22
C SER A 55 -0.23 -2.35 -18.63
N LEU A 56 -0.95 -2.10 -17.54
CA LEU A 56 -0.83 -0.90 -16.73
C LEU A 56 0.08 -1.20 -15.54
N VAL A 57 1.23 -0.54 -15.47
CA VAL A 57 2.18 -0.66 -14.36
C VAL A 57 1.95 0.49 -13.39
N VAL A 58 1.77 0.17 -12.12
CA VAL A 58 1.57 1.15 -11.03
C VAL A 58 2.47 0.77 -9.85
N THR A 59 2.72 1.71 -8.93
CA THR A 59 3.52 1.40 -7.75
C THR A 59 2.64 1.01 -6.56
N ASP A 60 2.08 1.97 -5.86
CA ASP A 60 1.44 1.74 -4.56
C ASP A 60 -0.09 1.90 -4.58
N CYS A 61 -0.62 2.58 -5.58
CA CYS A 61 -2.01 3.04 -5.59
C CYS A 61 -3.05 1.90 -5.59
N VAL A 62 -2.68 0.73 -6.11
CA VAL A 62 -3.50 -0.48 -5.99
C VAL A 62 -2.61 -1.70 -5.74
N CYS A 63 -3.17 -2.68 -5.07
CA CYS A 63 -2.56 -3.99 -4.90
C CYS A 63 -3.60 -5.11 -5.05
N SER A 64 -3.11 -6.33 -5.15
CA SER A 64 -3.88 -7.57 -5.16
C SER A 64 -3.19 -8.57 -4.25
N VAL A 65 -3.95 -9.34 -3.48
CA VAL A 65 -3.41 -10.29 -2.50
C VAL A 65 -3.94 -11.69 -2.78
N THR A 66 -3.05 -12.64 -2.93
CA THR A 66 -3.38 -14.05 -3.07
C THR A 66 -3.50 -14.73 -1.71
N LYS A 67 -4.29 -15.82 -1.65
CA LYS A 67 -4.43 -16.65 -0.44
C LYS A 67 -3.09 -17.25 0.00
N ASP A 68 -2.29 -17.68 -0.97
CA ASP A 68 -0.97 -18.24 -0.73
C ASP A 68 0.10 -17.16 -0.82
N PRO A 69 1.16 -17.22 -0.01
CA PRO A 69 2.28 -16.30 -0.13
C PRO A 69 2.95 -16.45 -1.50
N PRO A 70 3.46 -15.37 -2.08
CA PRO A 70 4.22 -15.43 -3.33
C PRO A 70 5.40 -16.41 -3.24
N LYS A 71 5.71 -17.08 -4.35
CA LYS A 71 6.79 -18.08 -4.38
C LYS A 71 8.12 -17.54 -3.87
N ILE A 72 8.45 -16.30 -4.22
CA ILE A 72 9.70 -15.66 -3.79
C ILE A 72 9.85 -15.58 -2.26
N ILE A 73 8.75 -15.32 -1.54
CA ILE A 73 8.76 -15.28 -0.06
C ILE A 73 8.82 -16.70 0.53
N GLN A 74 8.37 -17.69 -0.22
CA GLN A 74 8.41 -19.09 0.20
C GLN A 74 9.80 -19.73 0.05
N GLU A 75 10.69 -19.16 -0.78
CA GLU A 75 12.10 -19.57 -0.90
C GLU A 75 12.87 -19.37 0.42
N ASP A 76 12.53 -18.30 1.14
CA ASP A 76 13.02 -18.05 2.49
C ASP A 76 11.82 -17.75 3.41
N PRO A 77 11.25 -18.77 4.07
CA PRO A 77 10.02 -18.62 4.83
C PRO A 77 10.19 -17.97 6.21
N ARG A 78 11.40 -17.53 6.60
CA ARG A 78 11.67 -16.97 7.94
C ARG A 78 10.73 -15.84 8.32
N ALA A 79 10.45 -14.92 7.40
CA ALA A 79 9.51 -13.84 7.65
C ALA A 79 8.07 -14.35 7.84
N LEU A 80 7.65 -15.35 7.07
CA LEU A 80 6.34 -15.98 7.22
C LEU A 80 6.21 -16.66 8.59
N LEU A 81 7.23 -17.45 8.98
CA LEU A 81 7.25 -18.15 10.27
C LEU A 81 7.28 -17.16 11.45
N TYR A 82 8.03 -16.06 11.31
CA TYR A 82 8.06 -15.01 12.32
C TYR A 82 6.66 -14.41 12.56
N HIS A 83 5.95 -14.04 11.49
CA HIS A 83 4.62 -13.47 11.60
C HIS A 83 3.52 -14.50 11.91
N ALA A 84 3.78 -15.79 11.77
CA ALA A 84 2.81 -16.83 12.11
C ALA A 84 2.65 -17.04 13.62
N ARG A 85 3.61 -16.57 14.43
CA ARG A 85 3.59 -16.72 15.89
C ARG A 85 2.45 -15.90 16.50
N ASP A 86 1.84 -16.41 17.55
CA ASP A 86 0.84 -15.67 18.33
C ASP A 86 1.49 -14.80 19.42
N SER A 87 2.62 -15.26 19.97
CA SER A 87 3.41 -14.55 20.97
C SER A 87 4.91 -14.87 20.83
N ILE A 88 5.71 -14.28 21.70
CA ILE A 88 7.17 -14.51 21.73
C ILE A 88 7.53 -15.98 22.03
N ASP A 89 6.69 -16.67 22.81
CA ASP A 89 6.94 -18.05 23.25
C ASP A 89 6.36 -19.11 22.30
N ASP A 90 5.68 -18.67 21.22
CA ASP A 90 5.05 -19.58 20.28
C ASP A 90 6.09 -20.27 19.37
N ILE A 91 6.01 -21.61 19.32
CA ILE A 91 6.84 -22.45 18.47
C ILE A 91 6.02 -22.82 17.23
N VAL A 92 6.47 -22.37 16.08
CA VAL A 92 5.79 -22.63 14.80
C VAL A 92 6.54 -23.70 14.00
N VAL A 93 5.79 -24.56 13.33
CA VAL A 93 6.29 -25.56 12.40
C VAL A 93 6.24 -25.00 10.99
N ASP A 94 7.29 -25.25 10.20
CA ASP A 94 7.32 -24.84 8.80
C ASP A 94 6.46 -25.78 7.95
N ASP A 95 5.19 -25.41 7.81
CA ASP A 95 4.23 -26.06 6.94
C ASP A 95 3.38 -25.01 6.18
N LEU A 96 2.60 -25.45 5.21
CA LEU A 96 1.80 -24.54 4.39
C LEU A 96 0.72 -23.77 5.20
N PRO A 97 0.00 -24.37 6.15
CA PRO A 97 -0.92 -23.64 7.03
C PRO A 97 -0.22 -22.53 7.81
N THR A 98 0.94 -22.79 8.40
CA THR A 98 1.74 -21.83 9.15
C THR A 98 2.25 -20.70 8.23
N ARG A 99 2.77 -21.02 7.06
CA ARG A 99 3.19 -20.03 6.06
C ARG A 99 2.02 -19.14 5.63
N ARG A 100 0.82 -19.69 5.44
CA ARG A 100 -0.41 -18.94 5.14
C ARG A 100 -0.82 -18.01 6.29
N LYS A 101 -0.72 -18.49 7.55
CA LYS A 101 -0.98 -17.69 8.75
C LYS A 101 -0.04 -16.48 8.80
N GLY A 102 1.25 -16.70 8.62
CA GLY A 102 2.24 -15.64 8.57
C GLY A 102 2.00 -14.66 7.43
N TRP A 103 1.65 -15.17 6.24
CA TRP A 103 1.33 -14.34 5.09
C TRP A 103 0.14 -13.40 5.35
N ARG A 104 -0.97 -13.94 5.87
CA ARG A 104 -2.14 -13.13 6.21
C ARG A 104 -1.79 -11.98 7.16
N ARG A 105 -0.98 -12.26 8.17
CA ARG A 105 -0.56 -11.28 9.16
C ARG A 105 0.41 -10.25 8.60
N MET A 106 1.38 -10.67 7.79
CA MET A 106 2.27 -9.74 7.07
C MET A 106 1.49 -8.77 6.18
N VAL A 107 0.50 -9.27 5.44
CA VAL A 107 -0.37 -8.44 4.60
C VAL A 107 -1.14 -7.43 5.43
N GLN A 108 -1.70 -7.83 6.57
CA GLN A 108 -2.43 -6.92 7.45
C GLN A 108 -1.51 -5.83 8.02
N PHE A 109 -0.32 -6.16 8.49
CA PHE A 109 0.65 -5.15 8.90
C PHE A 109 1.00 -4.17 7.78
N GLY A 110 1.20 -4.65 6.56
CA GLY A 110 1.53 -3.81 5.41
C GLY A 110 0.39 -2.88 4.97
N LEU A 111 -0.86 -3.29 5.19
CA LEU A 111 -2.03 -2.60 4.65
C LEU A 111 -2.78 -1.72 5.65
N VAL A 112 -2.71 -2.06 6.95
CA VAL A 112 -3.39 -1.29 7.99
C VAL A 112 -2.44 -0.77 9.08
N PHE A 113 -1.15 -1.00 8.92
CA PHE A 113 -0.05 -0.57 9.78
C PHE A 113 0.02 -1.30 11.12
N PHE A 114 -0.99 -1.19 11.96
CA PHE A 114 -1.16 -1.97 13.19
C PHE A 114 -2.54 -2.62 13.17
N PRO A 115 -2.63 -3.94 12.96
CA PRO A 115 -3.90 -4.64 13.07
C PRO A 115 -4.51 -4.50 14.47
N ALA A 116 -5.82 -4.26 14.54
CA ALA A 116 -6.52 -4.12 15.82
C ALA A 116 -6.57 -5.43 16.63
N GLN A 117 -6.15 -6.54 16.02
CA GLN A 117 -6.10 -7.87 16.65
C GLN A 117 -4.80 -8.15 17.39
N ILE A 118 -3.97 -7.14 17.63
CA ILE A 118 -2.72 -7.29 18.38
C ILE A 118 -2.70 -6.40 19.61
N ASP A 119 -2.10 -6.93 20.68
CA ASP A 119 -1.65 -6.14 21.82
C ASP A 119 -0.16 -5.84 21.69
N VAL A 120 0.21 -4.58 21.80
CA VAL A 120 1.61 -4.17 21.75
C VAL A 120 2.26 -4.43 23.11
N VAL A 121 3.29 -5.25 23.12
CA VAL A 121 4.08 -5.51 24.31
C VAL A 121 5.00 -4.34 24.58
N PRO A 122 5.02 -3.76 25.82
CA PRO A 122 5.93 -2.68 26.16
C PRO A 122 7.39 -3.05 25.82
N PHE A 123 8.11 -2.14 25.17
CA PHE A 123 9.44 -2.40 24.60
C PHE A 123 10.44 -3.00 25.60
N GLY A 124 10.47 -2.47 26.83
CA GLY A 124 11.33 -3.01 27.89
C GLY A 124 10.97 -4.44 28.31
N LYS A 125 9.69 -4.82 28.25
CA LYS A 125 9.22 -6.19 28.47
C LYS A 125 9.65 -7.08 27.29
N ALA A 126 9.43 -6.65 26.07
CA ALA A 126 9.80 -7.39 24.87
C ALA A 126 11.31 -7.70 24.80
N ILE A 127 12.17 -6.73 25.17
CA ILE A 127 13.61 -6.95 25.27
C ILE A 127 13.92 -7.99 26.34
N ARG A 128 13.34 -7.89 27.52
CA ARG A 128 13.59 -8.85 28.61
C ARG A 128 13.19 -10.27 28.19
N GLU A 129 12.03 -10.42 27.63
CA GLU A 129 11.54 -11.71 27.13
C GLU A 129 12.46 -12.26 26.05
N SER A 130 12.93 -11.43 25.12
CA SER A 130 13.87 -11.84 24.09
C SER A 130 15.20 -12.42 24.60
N THR A 131 15.61 -12.06 25.82
CA THR A 131 16.84 -12.57 26.45
C THR A 131 16.62 -13.85 27.25
N THR A 132 15.37 -14.17 27.60
CA THR A 132 15.02 -15.33 28.42
C THR A 132 14.56 -16.54 27.61
N ILE A 133 14.35 -16.38 26.30
CA ILE A 133 13.90 -17.48 25.42
C ILE A 133 15.00 -18.56 25.35
N ASP A 134 14.57 -19.79 25.53
CA ASP A 134 15.42 -20.98 25.38
C ASP A 134 16.10 -20.98 23.99
N PRO A 135 17.44 -21.11 23.94
CA PRO A 135 18.16 -21.23 22.68
C PRO A 135 17.70 -22.40 21.79
N SER A 136 17.04 -23.43 22.34
CA SER A 136 16.46 -24.53 21.56
C SER A 136 15.25 -24.11 20.72
N MET A 137 14.62 -22.96 21.03
CA MET A 137 13.60 -22.32 20.20
C MET A 137 14.17 -21.60 18.98
N LYS A 138 15.26 -22.10 18.41
CA LYS A 138 15.89 -21.61 17.16
C LYS A 138 15.09 -22.00 15.92
N VAL A 139 13.80 -21.72 15.92
CA VAL A 139 12.94 -21.99 14.75
C VAL A 139 13.40 -21.22 13.52
N LEU A 140 14.16 -20.15 13.71
CA LEU A 140 14.58 -19.26 12.63
C LEU A 140 16.05 -19.41 12.20
N GLY A 141 16.69 -20.57 12.46
CA GLY A 141 18.03 -20.90 11.97
C GLY A 141 19.15 -19.93 12.41
N GLU A 142 20.41 -20.43 12.37
CA GLU A 142 21.60 -19.58 12.54
C GLU A 142 21.66 -18.57 11.38
N GLY A 143 21.67 -17.28 11.71
CA GLY A 143 21.64 -16.19 10.72
C GLY A 143 20.29 -15.54 10.52
N ALA A 144 19.22 -16.06 11.12
CA ALA A 144 17.99 -15.31 11.26
C ALA A 144 18.28 -14.03 12.05
N ILE A 145 17.80 -12.93 11.54
CA ILE A 145 17.86 -11.57 12.07
C ILE A 145 18.06 -11.58 13.59
N PRO A 146 19.03 -10.85 14.16
CA PRO A 146 19.21 -10.74 15.62
C PRO A 146 17.92 -10.36 16.37
N SER A 147 17.01 -9.66 15.66
CA SER A 147 15.64 -9.35 16.05
C SER A 147 14.66 -10.53 15.99
N GLY A 148 15.05 -11.70 15.52
CA GLY A 148 14.18 -12.89 15.47
C GLY A 148 13.69 -13.36 16.83
N LYS A 149 14.37 -12.95 17.90
CA LYS A 149 13.94 -13.13 19.29
C LYS A 149 13.00 -12.02 19.78
N LEU A 150 13.01 -10.84 19.18
CA LEU A 150 12.16 -9.73 19.58
C LEU A 150 10.80 -9.88 18.89
N TYR A 151 9.75 -10.02 19.68
CA TYR A 151 8.38 -10.12 19.20
C TYR A 151 7.51 -9.17 20.04
N PRO A 152 7.35 -7.91 19.62
CA PRO A 152 6.78 -6.86 20.46
C PRO A 152 5.25 -6.80 20.43
N TRP A 153 4.57 -7.87 20.05
CA TRP A 153 3.11 -7.96 20.06
C TRP A 153 2.63 -9.37 20.42
N THR A 154 1.36 -9.45 20.78
CA THR A 154 0.63 -10.70 20.97
C THR A 154 -0.64 -10.63 20.16
N TRP A 155 -0.93 -11.66 19.37
CA TRP A 155 -2.17 -11.76 18.63
C TRP A 155 -3.30 -12.19 19.55
N HIS A 156 -4.48 -11.60 19.34
CA HIS A 156 -5.67 -12.04 20.03
C HIS A 156 -6.09 -13.44 19.57
N ASP A 157 -6.72 -14.20 20.46
CA ASP A 157 -7.27 -15.50 20.13
C ASP A 157 -8.43 -15.38 19.14
N GLY A 158 -8.60 -16.42 18.30
CA GLY A 158 -9.72 -16.52 17.36
C GLY A 158 -9.32 -16.32 15.89
N ASP A 159 -10.32 -16.20 15.03
CA ASP A 159 -10.19 -16.17 13.58
C ASP A 159 -10.33 -14.75 12.97
N ALA A 160 -10.21 -13.71 13.78
CA ALA A 160 -10.38 -12.34 13.32
C ALA A 160 -9.35 -11.95 12.24
N ASP A 161 -8.11 -12.44 12.35
CA ASP A 161 -7.07 -12.25 11.34
C ASP A 161 -7.43 -12.90 10.00
N VAL A 162 -8.10 -14.05 10.01
CA VAL A 162 -8.59 -14.73 8.81
C VAL A 162 -9.69 -13.91 8.14
N ALA A 163 -10.68 -13.49 8.91
CA ALA A 163 -11.82 -12.73 8.40
C ALA A 163 -11.37 -11.37 7.84
N ASN A 164 -10.45 -10.68 8.51
CA ASN A 164 -9.89 -9.42 8.04
C ASN A 164 -9.09 -9.60 6.75
N PHE A 165 -8.27 -10.64 6.68
CA PHE A 165 -7.51 -10.94 5.47
C PHE A 165 -8.45 -11.25 4.28
N GLU A 166 -9.49 -12.03 4.47
CA GLU A 166 -10.47 -12.33 3.43
C GLU A 166 -11.21 -11.08 2.96
N ALA A 167 -11.57 -10.20 3.90
CA ALA A 167 -12.18 -8.92 3.59
C ALA A 167 -11.27 -8.00 2.76
N ILE A 168 -9.97 -7.96 3.07
CA ILE A 168 -8.98 -7.17 2.34
C ILE A 168 -8.69 -7.79 0.97
N SER A 169 -8.36 -9.08 0.94
CA SER A 169 -7.89 -9.76 -0.27
C SER A 169 -8.96 -9.94 -1.33
N GLN A 170 -10.23 -10.08 -0.91
CA GLN A 170 -11.37 -10.28 -1.81
C GLN A 170 -11.11 -11.29 -2.93
N ASN A 171 -10.42 -12.39 -2.61
CA ASN A 171 -9.99 -13.41 -3.57
C ASN A 171 -9.10 -12.86 -4.73
N GLY A 172 -8.18 -11.97 -4.41
CA GLY A 172 -7.21 -11.45 -5.37
C GLY A 172 -7.71 -10.32 -6.24
N LYS A 173 -8.81 -9.67 -5.90
CA LYS A 173 -9.25 -8.44 -6.59
C LYS A 173 -8.30 -7.29 -6.32
N LEU A 174 -8.29 -6.34 -7.26
CA LEU A 174 -7.58 -5.08 -7.05
C LEU A 174 -8.30 -4.22 -6.00
N PHE A 175 -7.53 -3.61 -5.12
CA PHE A 175 -8.01 -2.63 -4.16
C PHE A 175 -6.94 -1.58 -3.85
N CYS A 176 -7.36 -0.38 -3.47
CA CYS A 176 -6.46 0.63 -2.95
C CYS A 176 -6.13 0.31 -1.48
N PRO A 177 -4.84 0.24 -1.08
CA PRO A 177 -4.48 -0.07 0.30
C PRO A 177 -5.13 0.87 1.32
N PRO A 178 -5.71 0.35 2.42
CA PRO A 178 -6.36 1.18 3.44
C PRO A 178 -5.45 2.27 4.00
N ILE A 179 -4.18 1.94 4.28
CA ILE A 179 -3.20 2.90 4.77
C ILE A 179 -2.99 4.04 3.78
N LEU A 180 -2.84 3.74 2.49
CA LEU A 180 -2.65 4.74 1.46
C LEU A 180 -3.91 5.60 1.27
N THR A 181 -5.08 4.96 1.25
CA THR A 181 -6.36 5.63 1.15
C THR A 181 -6.54 6.64 2.28
N LYS A 182 -6.33 6.23 3.55
CA LYS A 182 -6.63 7.04 4.73
C LYS A 182 -5.59 8.10 5.04
N LEU A 183 -4.31 7.80 4.82
CA LEU A 183 -3.25 8.73 5.22
C LEU A 183 -2.79 9.65 4.08
N ILE A 184 -3.02 9.27 2.83
CA ILE A 184 -2.46 9.97 1.66
C ILE A 184 -3.53 10.42 0.67
N LEU A 185 -4.24 9.48 0.02
CA LEU A 185 -5.08 9.79 -1.13
C LEU A 185 -6.38 10.51 -0.76
N ASP A 186 -6.89 10.27 0.45
CA ASP A 186 -8.09 10.92 0.96
C ASP A 186 -7.92 12.44 1.14
N ARG A 187 -6.67 12.92 1.24
CA ARG A 187 -6.36 14.37 1.34
C ARG A 187 -6.79 15.13 0.10
N GLU A 188 -6.58 14.54 -1.07
CA GLU A 188 -6.93 15.11 -2.37
C GLU A 188 -7.74 14.10 -3.20
N SER A 189 -8.82 13.55 -2.62
CA SER A 189 -9.68 12.54 -3.28
C SER A 189 -10.18 12.97 -4.67
N PRO A 190 -10.65 14.21 -4.88
CA PRO A 190 -11.12 14.62 -6.21
C PRO A 190 -10.01 14.53 -7.28
N ARG A 191 -8.81 14.91 -6.92
CA ARG A 191 -7.64 14.88 -7.80
C ARG A 191 -7.20 13.47 -8.13
N THR A 192 -7.24 12.58 -7.12
CA THR A 192 -6.95 11.16 -7.29
C THR A 192 -7.97 10.51 -8.21
N LEU A 193 -9.27 10.76 -8.00
CA LEU A 193 -10.34 10.21 -8.82
C LEU A 193 -10.29 10.74 -10.27
N GLU A 194 -9.98 12.01 -10.47
CA GLU A 194 -9.75 12.57 -11.81
C GLU A 194 -8.59 11.88 -12.54
N TRP A 195 -7.51 11.57 -11.83
CA TRP A 195 -6.38 10.83 -12.38
C TRP A 195 -6.79 9.39 -12.78
N VAL A 196 -7.55 8.69 -11.95
CA VAL A 196 -8.11 7.37 -12.25
C VAL A 196 -8.98 7.43 -13.52
N ASP A 197 -9.85 8.43 -13.62
CA ASP A 197 -10.70 8.64 -14.78
C ASP A 197 -9.89 8.87 -16.07
N ARG A 198 -8.78 9.62 -15.99
CA ARG A 198 -7.90 9.82 -17.14
C ARG A 198 -7.26 8.51 -17.59
N ILE A 199 -6.79 7.68 -16.67
CA ILE A 199 -6.21 6.36 -16.96
C ILE A 199 -7.24 5.48 -17.68
N VAL A 200 -8.43 5.33 -17.11
CA VAL A 200 -9.50 4.47 -17.65
C VAL A 200 -9.95 4.92 -19.04
N ARG A 201 -9.99 6.25 -19.28
CA ARG A 201 -10.37 6.78 -20.62
C ARG A 201 -9.26 6.64 -21.66
N ARG A 202 -7.99 6.85 -21.25
CA ARG A 202 -6.87 6.91 -22.20
C ARG A 202 -6.29 5.55 -22.55
N PHE A 203 -6.20 4.64 -21.58
CA PHE A 203 -5.45 3.41 -21.74
C PHE A 203 -6.37 2.22 -21.90
N ASP A 204 -6.07 1.36 -22.89
CA ASP A 204 -6.82 0.13 -23.16
C ASP A 204 -6.10 -1.09 -22.56
N PHE A 205 -5.90 -1.04 -21.23
CA PHE A 205 -5.24 -2.11 -20.50
C PHE A 205 -6.20 -3.27 -20.17
N THR A 206 -5.62 -4.47 -20.12
CA THR A 206 -6.28 -5.72 -19.73
C THR A 206 -5.59 -6.39 -18.55
N HIS A 207 -4.43 -5.87 -18.15
CA HIS A 207 -3.64 -6.34 -17.03
C HIS A 207 -3.12 -5.16 -16.21
N VAL A 208 -3.01 -5.36 -14.91
CA VAL A 208 -2.36 -4.43 -14.00
C VAL A 208 -1.17 -5.12 -13.35
N ILE A 209 -0.07 -4.41 -13.26
CA ILE A 209 1.17 -4.82 -12.58
C ILE A 209 1.37 -3.86 -11.40
N PRO A 210 0.87 -4.19 -10.21
CA PRO A 210 1.20 -3.44 -8.99
C PRO A 210 2.66 -3.61 -8.61
N GLY A 211 3.25 -2.61 -7.94
CA GLY A 211 4.62 -2.69 -7.44
C GLY A 211 4.79 -3.66 -6.28
N HIS A 212 3.71 -3.99 -5.59
CA HIS A 212 3.72 -4.82 -4.38
C HIS A 212 2.74 -5.99 -4.48
N LEU A 213 3.05 -7.06 -3.74
CA LEU A 213 2.23 -8.26 -3.51
C LEU A 213 2.03 -9.08 -4.79
N ASN A 214 0.78 -9.37 -5.20
CA ASN A 214 0.51 -10.10 -6.42
C ASN A 214 0.61 -9.17 -7.63
N ASN A 215 1.37 -9.56 -8.64
CA ASN A 215 1.53 -8.78 -9.86
C ASN A 215 1.05 -9.55 -11.10
N TYR A 216 0.87 -8.80 -12.21
CA TYR A 216 0.30 -9.28 -13.46
C TYR A 216 -1.14 -9.79 -13.30
N VAL A 217 -1.98 -8.94 -12.74
CA VAL A 217 -3.38 -9.23 -12.46
C VAL A 217 -4.22 -8.93 -13.71
N LYS A 218 -4.93 -9.94 -14.21
CA LYS A 218 -5.90 -9.75 -15.30
C LYS A 218 -7.12 -9.02 -14.76
N VAL A 219 -7.45 -7.88 -15.32
CA VAL A 219 -8.55 -7.03 -14.85
C VAL A 219 -9.24 -6.30 -16.00
N GLU A 220 -10.49 -5.96 -15.78
CA GLU A 220 -11.20 -4.98 -16.59
C GLU A 220 -10.98 -3.56 -16.04
N LYS A 221 -11.07 -2.56 -16.91
CA LYS A 221 -10.96 -1.12 -16.52
C LYS A 221 -11.86 -0.75 -15.35
N ARG A 222 -13.09 -1.28 -15.34
CA ARG A 222 -14.08 -1.06 -14.28
C ARG A 222 -13.63 -1.63 -12.93
N GLU A 223 -12.86 -2.70 -12.91
CA GLU A 223 -12.31 -3.29 -11.68
C GLU A 223 -11.21 -2.41 -11.11
N PHE A 224 -10.35 -1.87 -11.98
CA PHE A 224 -9.35 -0.87 -11.57
C PHE A 224 -10.02 0.38 -11.00
N GLU A 225 -11.05 0.92 -11.67
CA GLU A 225 -11.80 2.07 -11.18
C GLU A 225 -12.43 1.82 -9.81
N LYS A 226 -13.05 0.65 -9.61
CA LYS A 226 -13.68 0.25 -8.35
C LYS A 226 -12.69 0.14 -7.18
N ALA A 227 -11.41 -0.13 -7.44
CA ALA A 227 -10.41 -0.17 -6.40
C ALA A 227 -10.32 1.16 -5.62
N PHE A 228 -10.74 2.26 -6.22
CA PHE A 228 -10.74 3.61 -5.64
C PHE A 228 -12.10 4.05 -5.07
N ASP A 229 -13.11 3.17 -5.05
CA ASP A 229 -14.42 3.50 -4.45
C ASP A 229 -14.35 4.00 -3.00
N PRO A 230 -13.38 3.58 -2.14
CA PRO A 230 -13.24 4.14 -0.80
C PRO A 230 -12.99 5.65 -0.77
N LEU A 231 -12.49 6.24 -1.86
CA LEU A 231 -12.25 7.68 -1.98
C LEU A 231 -13.50 8.47 -2.39
N ARG A 232 -14.56 7.80 -2.85
CA ARG A 232 -15.79 8.47 -3.29
C ARG A 232 -16.57 8.99 -2.09
N SER A 233 -17.10 10.22 -2.23
CA SER A 233 -17.84 10.90 -1.16
C SER A 233 -19.21 10.27 -0.84
N ASN A 234 -19.73 9.45 -1.74
CA ASN A 234 -21.03 8.81 -1.55
C ASN A 234 -20.93 7.60 -0.60
N PRO A 235 -21.51 7.67 0.61
CA PRO A 235 -21.46 6.53 1.56
C PRO A 235 -22.08 5.24 1.02
N LYS A 236 -22.97 5.32 0.04
CA LYS A 236 -23.61 4.15 -0.59
C LYS A 236 -22.65 3.43 -1.56
N GLU A 237 -21.65 4.12 -2.06
CA GLU A 237 -20.63 3.58 -2.97
C GLU A 237 -19.36 3.12 -2.24
N LYS A 238 -19.20 3.50 -0.96
CA LYS A 238 -18.07 3.10 -0.09
C LYS A 238 -18.09 1.63 0.35
N LYS A 239 -18.70 0.73 -0.38
CA LYS A 239 -18.90 -0.68 0.01
C LYS A 239 -17.73 -1.62 -0.26
N LEU A 240 -16.51 -1.15 -0.44
CA LEU A 240 -15.40 -2.03 -0.84
C LEU A 240 -14.85 -2.90 0.28
N TYR A 241 -14.93 -2.43 1.50
CA TYR A 241 -14.58 -3.25 2.65
C TYR A 241 -15.87 -3.65 3.36
N PRO A 242 -16.11 -4.95 3.63
CA PRO A 242 -17.19 -5.36 4.51
C PRO A 242 -16.98 -4.65 5.86
N GLN A 243 -17.72 -3.59 6.09
CA GLN A 243 -17.52 -2.63 7.21
C GLN A 243 -17.47 -3.27 8.61
N ARG A 244 -17.89 -4.54 8.74
CA ARG A 244 -17.90 -5.23 10.02
C ARG A 244 -16.56 -5.80 10.46
N VAL A 245 -15.71 -6.20 9.53
CA VAL A 245 -14.48 -6.97 9.85
C VAL A 245 -13.27 -6.09 10.00
N LEU A 246 -13.22 -4.98 9.26
CA LEU A 246 -12.10 -4.03 9.30
C LEU A 246 -12.42 -2.73 10.05
N ALA A 247 -13.56 -2.66 10.74
CA ALA A 247 -14.01 -1.42 11.37
C ALA A 247 -12.99 -0.88 12.38
N GLU A 248 -12.39 -1.74 13.18
CA GLU A 248 -11.39 -1.36 14.19
C GLU A 248 -10.08 -0.94 13.56
N ASP A 249 -9.60 -1.68 12.55
CA ASP A 249 -8.38 -1.31 11.79
C ASP A 249 -8.53 0.03 11.08
N LEU A 250 -9.71 0.28 10.48
CA LEU A 250 -10.00 1.56 9.84
C LEU A 250 -10.17 2.69 10.85
N ALA A 251 -10.66 2.41 12.05
CA ALA A 251 -10.74 3.39 13.14
C ALA A 251 -9.35 3.83 13.58
N LEU A 252 -8.41 2.90 13.80
CA LEU A 252 -7.02 3.22 14.13
C LEU A 252 -6.33 4.07 13.05
N LEU A 253 -6.55 3.73 11.77
CA LEU A 253 -6.03 4.55 10.68
C LEU A 253 -6.67 5.95 10.64
N GLN A 254 -7.94 6.06 10.98
CA GLN A 254 -8.63 7.35 11.07
C GLN A 254 -8.07 8.19 12.22
N GLU A 255 -7.86 7.60 13.41
CA GLU A 255 -7.24 8.27 14.55
C GLU A 255 -5.84 8.78 14.21
N ALA A 256 -5.02 7.96 13.53
CA ALA A 256 -3.70 8.37 13.04
C ALA A 256 -3.80 9.54 12.04
N SER A 257 -4.78 9.49 11.13
CA SER A 257 -5.06 10.54 10.16
C SER A 257 -5.46 11.86 10.86
N ASP A 258 -6.32 11.78 11.87
CA ASP A 258 -6.80 12.93 12.64
C ASP A 258 -5.66 13.54 13.45
N LEU A 259 -4.82 12.73 14.08
CA LEU A 259 -3.62 13.18 14.80
C LEU A 259 -2.67 13.94 13.88
N LEU A 260 -2.36 13.40 12.70
CA LEU A 260 -1.49 14.06 11.72
C LEU A 260 -2.09 15.40 11.24
N THR A 261 -3.40 15.49 11.14
CA THR A 261 -4.13 16.71 10.80
C THR A 261 -4.05 17.74 11.94
N GLN A 262 -4.29 17.31 13.18
CA GLN A 262 -4.19 18.16 14.39
C GLN A 262 -2.78 18.72 14.59
N LEU A 263 -1.76 17.92 14.32
CA LEU A 263 -0.35 18.33 14.36
C LEU A 263 0.05 19.25 13.19
N GLY A 264 -0.84 19.51 12.24
CA GLY A 264 -0.56 20.32 11.06
C GLY A 264 0.42 19.69 10.07
N VAL A 265 0.66 18.39 10.21
CA VAL A 265 1.56 17.61 9.32
C VAL A 265 0.95 17.45 7.92
N VAL A 266 -0.36 17.23 7.88
CA VAL A 266 -1.14 17.04 6.65
C VAL A 266 -2.37 17.94 6.63
N ALA A 267 -2.94 18.17 5.44
CA ALA A 267 -4.23 18.86 5.31
C ALA A 267 -5.39 17.95 5.74
N PRO A 268 -6.54 18.48 6.15
CA PRO A 268 -7.76 17.70 6.35
C PRO A 268 -8.15 16.92 5.09
N SER A 269 -8.83 15.79 5.27
CA SER A 269 -9.32 14.97 4.16
C SER A 269 -10.31 15.77 3.28
N GLY A 270 -10.19 15.64 1.96
CA GLY A 270 -11.07 16.28 1.00
C GLY A 270 -10.86 17.77 0.77
N VAL A 271 -9.92 18.40 1.47
CA VAL A 271 -9.58 19.82 1.29
C VAL A 271 -8.35 19.95 0.42
N CYS A 272 -8.53 20.39 -0.81
CA CYS A 272 -7.42 20.82 -1.66
C CYS A 272 -7.01 22.24 -1.23
N ASP A 273 -6.12 22.36 -0.24
CA ASP A 273 -5.62 23.63 0.29
C ASP A 273 -4.62 24.34 -0.63
N LEU A 274 -4.27 23.71 -1.74
CA LEU A 274 -3.33 24.28 -2.68
C LEU A 274 -4.08 24.89 -3.85
N GLU A 275 -3.81 26.16 -4.12
CA GLU A 275 -3.95 26.64 -5.49
C GLU A 275 -3.40 25.53 -6.41
N PRO A 276 -4.15 25.12 -7.45
CA PRO A 276 -3.72 24.06 -8.34
C PRO A 276 -2.30 24.40 -8.76
N ALA A 277 -1.33 23.59 -8.32
CA ALA A 277 0.06 23.75 -8.73
C ALA A 277 -0.03 23.92 -10.24
N ARG A 278 0.18 25.17 -10.71
CA ARG A 278 -0.05 25.60 -12.12
C ARG A 278 0.33 24.44 -12.98
N GLN A 279 -0.63 23.87 -13.69
CA GLN A 279 -0.47 22.67 -14.50
C GLN A 279 0.92 22.69 -15.14
N VAL A 280 1.84 21.93 -14.61
CA VAL A 280 3.16 21.76 -15.21
C VAL A 280 2.90 20.95 -16.46
N GLY A 281 2.76 21.72 -17.57
CA GLY A 281 2.74 21.24 -18.93
C GLY A 281 1.71 20.13 -19.20
N ARG A 282 0.53 20.49 -19.70
CA ARG A 282 -0.11 19.64 -20.68
C ARG A 282 0.91 19.41 -21.79
N PHE A 283 1.49 18.23 -21.85
CA PHE A 283 2.02 17.75 -23.12
C PHE A 283 0.79 17.56 -24.02
N SER A 284 0.43 18.62 -24.72
CA SER A 284 -0.47 18.50 -25.84
C SER A 284 0.18 17.50 -26.78
N SER A 285 -0.52 16.44 -27.11
CA SER A 285 -0.20 15.53 -28.20
C SER A 285 0.06 16.39 -29.44
N ILE A 286 1.31 16.60 -29.79
CA ILE A 286 1.68 17.01 -31.12
C ILE A 286 1.54 15.74 -31.96
N ALA A 287 0.37 15.60 -32.59
CA ALA A 287 0.23 14.62 -33.66
C ALA A 287 1.24 15.02 -34.77
N PRO A 288 2.07 14.09 -35.27
CA PRO A 288 2.88 14.38 -36.42
C PRO A 288 1.94 14.66 -37.63
N LYS A 289 2.21 15.78 -38.31
CA LYS A 289 1.65 16.03 -39.64
C LYS A 289 2.27 15.09 -40.65
#